data_3d36e4397fc5c157f738058852545953
#
_entry.id   3d36e4397fc5c157f738058852545953
#
_cell.length_a   1.000
_cell.length_b   1.000
_cell.length_c   1.000
_cell.angle_alpha   90.00
_cell.angle_beta   90.00
_cell.angle_gamma   90.00
#
_symmetry.space_group_name_H-M   'P 1'
#
loop_
_entity.id
_entity.type
_entity.pdbx_description
1 polymer ?
#
loop_
_entity_poly.entity_id
_entity_poly.type
_entity_poly.pdbx_seq_one_letter_code
_entity_poly.pdbx_strand_id
1 'polypeptide(L)'
;MSYCSGDIIHINFPFTEGDTPLGAPRFKARPALVVTDADANGDFVTVALSSHGHHANCLELKPGDLSNGRFTRTSFVRADKLFSVNAQAVQSKMGTAKPDLLVRVRKLLCPVVGCK
;
A
#
# COMPACT_ATOMS: atom_id res chain seq x y z
N MET A 1 -16.06 9.83 1.19
CA MET A 1 -15.89 8.39 1.03
C MET A 1 -14.91 7.86 2.04
N SER A 2 -15.24 6.74 2.61
CA SER A 2 -14.40 6.10 3.62
C SER A 2 -13.65 4.93 2.99
N TYR A 3 -12.38 4.77 3.33
CA TYR A 3 -11.57 3.64 2.88
C TYR A 3 -11.43 2.64 4.00
N CYS A 4 -11.40 1.36 3.63
CA CYS A 4 -11.37 0.25 4.58
C CYS A 4 -10.13 -0.59 4.38
N SER A 5 -9.72 -1.32 5.42
CA SER A 5 -8.64 -2.28 5.29
C SER A 5 -8.93 -3.26 4.17
N GLY A 6 -7.93 -3.51 3.34
CA GLY A 6 -8.06 -4.34 2.14
C GLY A 6 -8.22 -3.55 0.85
N ASP A 7 -8.60 -2.28 0.91
CA ASP A 7 -8.69 -1.47 -0.30
C ASP A 7 -7.31 -1.28 -0.90
N ILE A 8 -7.26 -1.35 -2.23
CA ILE A 8 -6.04 -1.06 -2.98
C ILE A 8 -6.29 0.24 -3.72
N ILE A 9 -5.42 1.22 -3.47
CA ILE A 9 -5.62 2.59 -3.91
C ILE A 9 -4.38 3.10 -4.63
N HIS A 10 -4.57 4.12 -5.48
CA HIS A 10 -3.49 4.92 -6.04
C HIS A 10 -3.37 6.19 -5.23
N ILE A 11 -2.14 6.47 -4.79
CA ILE A 11 -1.83 7.70 -4.07
C ILE A 11 -0.55 8.30 -4.64
N ASN A 12 -0.35 9.60 -4.42
CA ASN A 12 0.89 10.26 -4.78
C ASN A 12 1.88 10.13 -3.64
N PHE A 13 2.97 9.42 -3.89
CA PHE A 13 4.07 9.33 -2.94
C PHE A 13 5.13 10.35 -3.29
N PRO A 14 5.67 11.09 -2.31
CA PRO A 14 6.87 11.85 -2.55
C PRO A 14 8.04 10.90 -2.77
N PHE A 15 8.94 11.27 -3.67
CA PHE A 15 10.20 10.54 -3.81
C PHE A 15 11.06 10.83 -2.59
N THR A 16 11.48 9.77 -1.91
CA THR A 16 12.33 9.88 -0.73
C THR A 16 13.79 9.64 -1.04
N GLU A 17 14.10 9.18 -2.24
CA GLU A 17 15.46 8.93 -2.66
C GLU A 17 15.92 10.02 -3.62
N GLY A 18 17.20 10.28 -3.65
CA GLY A 18 17.79 11.43 -4.29
C GLY A 18 17.67 11.56 -5.80
N ASP A 19 16.68 10.99 -6.39
CA ASP A 19 16.48 10.97 -7.84
C ASP A 19 15.72 12.18 -8.35
N THR A 20 15.46 13.15 -7.48
CA THR A 20 14.70 14.32 -7.85
C THR A 20 15.62 15.32 -8.55
N PRO A 21 15.31 15.74 -9.77
CA PRO A 21 16.04 16.86 -10.36
C PRO A 21 15.93 18.08 -9.48
N LEU A 22 16.98 18.85 -9.46
CA LEU A 22 17.09 20.05 -8.65
C LEU A 22 15.87 20.96 -8.83
N GLY A 23 15.25 21.33 -7.71
CA GLY A 23 14.22 22.34 -7.68
C GLY A 23 12.80 21.89 -7.96
N ALA A 24 12.56 20.61 -8.20
CA ALA A 24 11.21 20.13 -8.49
C ALA A 24 10.71 19.17 -7.42
N PRO A 25 9.59 19.46 -6.76
CA PRO A 25 8.95 18.44 -5.93
C PRO A 25 8.52 17.29 -6.81
N ARG A 26 8.80 16.08 -6.37
CA ARG A 26 8.45 14.91 -7.14
C ARG A 26 7.49 14.03 -6.39
N PHE A 27 6.39 13.74 -7.07
CA PHE A 27 5.40 12.79 -6.61
C PHE A 27 5.20 11.77 -7.72
N LYS A 28 5.03 10.53 -7.34
CA LYS A 28 4.70 9.48 -8.28
C LYS A 28 3.46 8.77 -7.78
N ALA A 29 2.48 8.61 -8.68
CA ALA A 29 1.31 7.82 -8.36
C ALA A 29 1.72 6.36 -8.22
N ARG A 30 1.43 5.76 -7.07
CA ARG A 30 1.78 4.37 -6.80
C ARG A 30 0.62 3.67 -6.12
N PRO A 31 0.47 2.36 -6.35
CA PRO A 31 -0.52 1.60 -5.63
C PRO A 31 -0.08 1.35 -4.19
N ALA A 32 -1.07 1.27 -3.31
CA ALA A 32 -0.86 0.97 -1.90
C ALA A 32 -2.03 0.13 -1.39
N LEU A 33 -1.75 -0.72 -0.41
CA LEU A 33 -2.77 -1.52 0.26
C LEU A 33 -3.12 -0.87 1.58
N VAL A 34 -4.41 -0.62 1.81
CA VAL A 34 -4.91 -0.06 3.07
C VAL A 34 -4.93 -1.19 4.11
N VAL A 35 -4.27 -0.97 5.24
CA VAL A 35 -4.17 -2.00 6.29
C VAL A 35 -4.98 -1.68 7.53
N THR A 36 -5.43 -0.44 7.69
CA THR A 36 -6.35 -0.05 8.75
C THR A 36 -7.54 0.70 8.17
N ASP A 37 -8.71 0.57 8.80
CA ASP A 37 -9.85 1.38 8.40
C ASP A 37 -9.57 2.85 8.68
N ALA A 38 -10.19 3.73 7.88
CA ALA A 38 -10.05 5.16 8.08
C ALA A 38 -10.65 5.57 9.44
N ASP A 39 -9.96 6.48 10.13
CA ASP A 39 -10.47 7.04 11.37
C ASP A 39 -11.44 8.19 11.09
N ALA A 40 -11.87 8.88 12.15
CA ALA A 40 -12.83 9.99 12.04
C ALA A 40 -12.30 11.15 11.20
N ASN A 41 -10.99 11.29 11.07
CA ASN A 41 -10.36 12.35 10.28
C ASN A 41 -10.11 11.91 8.84
N GLY A 42 -10.40 10.67 8.49
CA GLY A 42 -10.12 10.11 7.18
C GLY A 42 -8.68 9.64 7.03
N ASP A 43 -7.95 9.44 8.11
CA ASP A 43 -6.58 8.94 8.09
C ASP A 43 -6.56 7.43 8.23
N PHE A 44 -5.67 6.79 7.50
CA PHE A 44 -5.49 5.35 7.56
C PHE A 44 -4.04 4.98 7.22
N VAL A 45 -3.65 3.77 7.59
CA VAL A 45 -2.30 3.26 7.35
C VAL A 45 -2.29 2.40 6.12
N THR A 46 -1.27 2.57 5.30
CA THR A 46 -1.06 1.81 4.07
C THR A 46 0.33 1.20 4.02
N VAL A 47 0.47 0.18 3.19
CA VAL A 47 1.78 -0.34 2.79
C VAL A 47 1.92 -0.19 1.28
N ALA A 48 3.13 0.09 0.83
CA ALA A 48 3.39 0.28 -0.59
C ALA A 48 3.30 -1.04 -1.35
N LEU A 49 2.81 -0.98 -2.58
CA LEU A 49 2.91 -2.09 -3.53
C LEU A 49 4.01 -1.75 -4.53
N SER A 50 4.80 -2.75 -4.90
CA SER A 50 5.94 -2.57 -5.78
C SER A 50 5.95 -3.65 -6.85
N SER A 51 6.54 -3.37 -8.01
CA SER A 51 6.80 -4.39 -9.01
C SER A 51 8.07 -5.19 -8.71
N HIS A 52 8.82 -4.82 -7.69
CA HIS A 52 10.08 -5.47 -7.31
C HIS A 52 9.91 -6.23 -6.01
N GLY A 53 10.28 -7.52 -6.02
CA GLY A 53 10.10 -8.43 -4.89
C GLY A 53 11.39 -8.88 -4.22
N HIS A 54 12.44 -8.07 -4.26
CA HIS A 54 13.76 -8.47 -3.75
C HIS A 54 13.99 -8.11 -2.28
N HIS A 55 12.95 -7.71 -1.59
CA HIS A 55 13.07 -7.24 -0.22
C HIS A 55 12.67 -8.33 0.76
N ALA A 56 13.31 -8.37 1.92
CA ALA A 56 13.05 -9.40 2.93
C ALA A 56 11.61 -9.38 3.45
N ASN A 57 10.97 -8.21 3.45
CA ASN A 57 9.62 -8.03 3.98
C ASN A 57 8.59 -7.83 2.86
N CYS A 58 8.71 -8.62 1.80
CA CYS A 58 7.78 -8.58 0.66
C CYS A 58 6.91 -9.81 0.63
N LEU A 59 5.67 -9.59 0.19
CA LEU A 59 4.70 -10.65 -0.04
C LEU A 59 4.14 -10.48 -1.44
N GLU A 60 4.21 -11.53 -2.25
CA GLU A 60 3.66 -11.48 -3.61
C GLU A 60 2.14 -11.35 -3.57
N LEU A 61 1.62 -10.40 -4.35
CA LEU A 61 0.19 -10.21 -4.54
C LEU A 61 -0.21 -10.90 -5.84
N LYS A 62 -0.96 -11.98 -5.73
CA LYS A 62 -1.41 -12.78 -6.87
C LYS A 62 -2.82 -12.38 -7.28
N PRO A 63 -3.23 -12.64 -8.55
CA PRO A 63 -4.60 -12.32 -8.97
C PRO A 63 -5.66 -12.96 -8.08
N GLY A 64 -5.41 -14.16 -7.56
CA GLY A 64 -6.34 -14.84 -6.65
C GLY A 64 -6.47 -14.18 -5.28
N ASP A 65 -5.62 -13.24 -4.95
CA ASP A 65 -5.66 -12.52 -3.67
C ASP A 65 -6.63 -11.35 -3.67
N LEU A 66 -7.22 -11.04 -4.83
CA LEU A 66 -8.16 -9.93 -4.97
C LEU A 66 -9.59 -10.45 -4.97
N SER A 67 -10.47 -9.77 -4.24
CA SER A 67 -11.90 -10.01 -4.32
C SER A 67 -12.53 -9.25 -5.48
N ASN A 68 -11.94 -8.12 -5.87
CA ASN A 68 -12.28 -7.41 -7.10
C ASN A 68 -11.07 -6.63 -7.59
N GLY A 69 -11.12 -6.17 -8.83
CA GLY A 69 -10.00 -5.48 -9.46
C GLY A 69 -8.99 -6.46 -10.04
N ARG A 70 -8.04 -5.93 -10.79
CA ARG A 70 -6.93 -6.71 -11.33
C ARG A 70 -5.68 -5.88 -11.48
N PHE A 71 -4.55 -6.59 -11.49
CA PHE A 71 -3.27 -6.02 -11.86
C PHE A 71 -2.80 -6.63 -13.19
N THR A 72 -2.23 -5.80 -14.02
CA THR A 72 -1.62 -6.24 -15.28
C THR A 72 -0.19 -6.75 -15.06
N ARG A 73 0.40 -6.48 -13.90
CA ARG A 73 1.75 -6.88 -13.54
C ARG A 73 1.75 -7.56 -12.20
N THR A 74 2.73 -8.45 -11.98
CA THR A 74 2.98 -9.00 -10.66
C THR A 74 3.36 -7.87 -9.73
N SER A 75 2.74 -7.86 -8.56
CA SER A 75 2.97 -6.85 -7.55
C SER A 75 3.36 -7.51 -6.24
N PHE A 76 4.09 -6.77 -5.41
CA PHE A 76 4.55 -7.23 -4.10
C PHE A 76 4.16 -6.22 -3.05
N VAL A 77 3.62 -6.70 -1.94
CA VAL A 77 3.34 -5.87 -0.77
C VAL A 77 4.66 -5.65 -0.04
N ARG A 78 5.03 -4.40 0.15
CA ARG A 78 6.26 -4.05 0.89
C ARG A 78 5.90 -3.65 2.31
N ALA A 79 6.02 -4.60 3.23
CA ALA A 79 5.71 -4.35 4.63
C ALA A 79 6.67 -3.36 5.29
N ASP A 80 7.86 -3.15 4.72
CA ASP A 80 8.84 -2.19 5.22
C ASP A 80 8.54 -0.75 4.78
N LYS A 81 7.54 -0.53 3.94
CA LYS A 81 7.12 0.79 3.46
C LYS A 81 5.72 1.10 3.96
N LEU A 82 5.65 1.51 5.20
CA LEU A 82 4.39 1.80 5.91
C LEU A 82 4.16 3.31 5.92
N PHE A 83 2.95 3.75 5.55
CA PHE A 83 2.63 5.17 5.46
C PHE A 83 1.27 5.44 6.08
N SER A 84 1.14 6.59 6.73
CA SER A 84 -0.16 7.13 7.08
C SER A 84 -0.63 8.06 5.95
N VAL A 85 -1.86 7.88 5.52
CA VAL A 85 -2.44 8.60 4.38
C VAL A 85 -3.81 9.14 4.75
N ASN A 86 -4.12 10.35 4.28
CA ASN A 86 -5.46 10.89 4.38
C ASN A 86 -6.27 10.57 3.13
N ALA A 87 -7.57 10.38 3.30
CA ALA A 87 -8.47 10.05 2.20
C ALA A 87 -8.39 11.05 1.04
N GLN A 88 -8.08 12.31 1.33
CA GLN A 88 -7.96 13.33 0.29
C GLN A 88 -6.76 13.11 -0.64
N ALA A 89 -5.77 12.35 -0.21
CA ALA A 89 -4.60 12.04 -1.03
C ALA A 89 -4.84 10.88 -1.99
N VAL A 90 -5.96 10.19 -1.88
CA VAL A 90 -6.29 9.06 -2.74
C VAL A 90 -6.76 9.56 -4.09
N GLN A 91 -6.11 9.07 -5.15
CA GLN A 91 -6.50 9.42 -6.53
C GLN A 91 -7.60 8.51 -7.04
N SER A 92 -7.51 7.22 -6.76
CA SER A 92 -8.49 6.24 -7.20
C SER A 92 -8.38 4.96 -6.40
N LYS A 93 -9.45 4.19 -6.39
CA LYS A 93 -9.48 2.84 -5.83
C LYS A 93 -9.32 1.85 -6.97
N MET A 94 -8.37 0.93 -6.85
CA MET A 94 -8.04 -0.05 -7.89
C MET A 94 -8.72 -1.39 -7.68
N GLY A 95 -9.03 -1.74 -6.44
CA GLY A 95 -9.60 -3.04 -6.11
C GLY A 95 -9.65 -3.28 -4.63
N THR A 96 -9.93 -4.50 -4.26
CA THR A 96 -10.01 -4.92 -2.85
C THR A 96 -9.34 -6.28 -2.69
N ALA A 97 -8.47 -6.38 -1.69
CA ALA A 97 -7.81 -7.63 -1.34
C ALA A 97 -8.76 -8.52 -0.53
N LYS A 98 -8.59 -9.84 -0.68
CA LYS A 98 -9.31 -10.79 0.15
C LYS A 98 -8.81 -10.74 1.59
N PRO A 99 -9.65 -11.09 2.57
CA PRO A 99 -9.24 -11.10 3.99
C PRO A 99 -8.00 -11.94 4.26
N ASP A 100 -7.82 -13.05 3.56
CA ASP A 100 -6.65 -13.91 3.72
C ASP A 100 -5.34 -13.17 3.42
N LEU A 101 -5.34 -12.30 2.41
CA LEU A 101 -4.16 -11.50 2.10
C LEU A 101 -3.85 -10.57 3.25
N LEU A 102 -4.86 -9.91 3.82
CA LEU A 102 -4.65 -9.01 4.95
C LEU A 102 -4.07 -9.73 6.15
N VAL A 103 -4.51 -10.93 6.44
CA VAL A 103 -3.95 -11.73 7.55
C VAL A 103 -2.46 -11.97 7.32
N ARG A 104 -2.08 -12.37 6.11
CA ARG A 104 -0.67 -12.60 5.76
C ARG A 104 0.17 -11.33 5.82
N VAL A 105 -0.39 -10.22 5.36
CA VAL A 105 0.29 -8.92 5.41
C VAL A 105 0.50 -8.49 6.85
N ARG A 106 -0.51 -8.63 7.70
CA ARG A 106 -0.38 -8.26 9.12
C ARG A 106 0.67 -9.09 9.84
N LYS A 107 0.76 -10.38 9.53
CA LYS A 107 1.83 -11.23 10.08
C LYS A 107 3.21 -10.74 9.66
N LEU A 108 3.33 -10.25 8.44
CA LEU A 108 4.59 -9.71 7.94
C LEU A 108 4.91 -8.35 8.55
N LEU A 109 3.87 -7.56 8.83
CA LEU A 109 4.02 -6.23 9.45
C LEU A 109 4.43 -6.29 10.92
N CYS A 110 3.97 -7.28 11.66
CA CYS A 110 4.24 -7.36 13.09
C CYS A 110 5.72 -7.24 13.44
N PRO A 111 6.65 -7.99 12.85
CA PRO A 111 8.07 -7.79 13.14
C PRO A 111 8.57 -6.40 12.76
N VAL A 112 8.03 -5.82 11.69
CA VAL A 112 8.46 -4.50 11.22
C VAL A 112 8.11 -3.40 12.21
N VAL A 113 6.92 -3.49 12.83
CA VAL A 113 6.44 -2.46 13.78
C VAL A 113 6.69 -2.85 15.24
N GLY A 114 7.36 -3.98 15.48
CA GLY A 114 7.71 -4.38 16.85
C GLY A 114 6.60 -5.07 17.60
N CYS A 115 5.64 -5.67 16.95
CA CYS A 115 4.65 -6.52 17.63
C CYS A 115 5.31 -7.72 18.28
N LYS A 116 4.71 -8.19 19.32
CA LYS A 116 5.15 -9.42 19.97
C LYS A 116 4.18 -10.55 19.69
#